data_98022e3a79bd25d7a1ea22a411f245fa
#
_entry.id   98022e3a79bd25d7a1ea22a411f245fa
#
_cell.length_a   1.000
_cell.length_b   1.000
_cell.length_c   1.000
_cell.angle_alpha   90.00
_cell.angle_beta   90.00
_cell.angle_gamma   90.00
#
_symmetry.space_group_name_H-M   'P 1'
#
loop_
_entity.id
_entity.type
_entity.pdbx_description
1 polymer ?
#
loop_
_entity_poly.entity_id
_entity_poly.type
_entity_poly.pdbx_seq_one_letter_code
_entity_poly.pdbx_strand_id
1 'polypeptide(L)'
;LGDVYKRQHWYRRIIQYLKMKTGRGGNLVKKIVKPILKPFAHLIWGKKRTVKKLIRLCTQYDFESCKYVGGIACGYGPQEKMPREEYVKPMKVTFGGRELIAPGCTDYYLTSLYGDYMKPPPEEDRKAHIIKMYQVEE
;
A
#
# COMPACT_ATOMS: atom_id res chain seq x y z
N LEU A 1 -17.41 0.93 2.10
CA LEU A 1 -15.96 0.65 1.89
C LEU A 1 -15.43 1.35 0.63
N GLY A 2 -16.16 1.38 -0.48
CA GLY A 2 -15.70 1.97 -1.74
C GLY A 2 -15.36 3.46 -1.65
N ASP A 3 -16.15 4.26 -0.95
CA ASP A 3 -15.93 5.71 -0.84
C ASP A 3 -14.80 6.07 0.11
N VAL A 4 -14.65 5.34 1.21
CA VAL A 4 -13.53 5.51 2.14
C VAL A 4 -12.23 5.21 1.41
N TYR A 5 -12.20 4.13 0.62
CA TYR A 5 -11.05 3.74 -0.18
C TYR A 5 -10.67 4.79 -1.23
N LYS A 6 -11.63 5.33 -2.00
CA LYS A 6 -11.37 6.38 -2.98
C LYS A 6 -10.77 7.63 -2.33
N ARG A 7 -11.29 8.06 -1.17
CA ARG A 7 -10.76 9.20 -0.41
C ARG A 7 -9.34 8.94 0.09
N GLN A 8 -9.05 7.74 0.60
CA GLN A 8 -7.71 7.37 1.05
C GLN A 8 -6.70 7.35 -0.09
N HIS A 9 -7.06 6.80 -1.25
CA HIS A 9 -6.24 6.80 -2.44
C HIS A 9 -5.89 8.23 -2.89
N TRP A 10 -6.83 9.16 -2.83
CA TRP A 10 -6.60 10.56 -3.15
C TRP A 10 -5.63 11.23 -2.18
N TYR A 11 -5.79 11.07 -0.87
CA TYR A 11 -4.83 11.60 0.12
C TYR A 11 -3.44 10.99 -0.02
N ARG A 12 -3.34 9.71 -0.32
CA ARG A 12 -2.08 9.03 -0.61
C ARG A 12 -1.37 9.68 -1.81
N ARG A 13 -2.08 9.96 -2.89
CA ARG A 13 -1.54 10.67 -4.07
C ARG A 13 -1.03 12.06 -3.72
N ILE A 14 -1.75 12.82 -2.89
CA ILE A 14 -1.31 14.13 -2.41
C ILE A 14 0.00 13.99 -1.63
N ILE A 15 0.09 13.04 -0.68
CA ILE A 15 1.31 12.81 0.10
C ILE A 15 2.48 12.46 -0.82
N GLN A 16 2.27 11.58 -1.79
CA GLN A 16 3.30 11.25 -2.78
C GLN A 16 3.74 12.47 -3.58
N TYR A 17 2.79 13.28 -4.05
CA TYR A 17 3.09 14.52 -4.78
C TYR A 17 3.94 15.49 -3.95
N LEU A 18 3.59 15.66 -2.68
CA LEU A 18 4.33 16.52 -1.75
C LEU A 18 5.75 16.00 -1.43
N LYS A 19 5.96 14.67 -1.48
CA LYS A 19 7.27 14.04 -1.28
C LYS A 19 8.17 14.06 -2.53
N MET A 20 7.60 14.16 -3.73
CA MET A 20 8.39 14.10 -4.98
C MET A 20 9.35 15.28 -5.10
N LYS A 21 10.63 14.98 -5.32
CA LYS A 21 11.63 16.00 -5.66
C LYS A 21 11.29 16.65 -7.01
N THR A 22 11.30 17.96 -7.06
CA THR A 22 11.20 18.74 -8.31
C THR A 22 12.45 18.47 -9.15
N GLY A 23 12.29 17.99 -10.38
CA GLY A 23 13.42 17.90 -11.31
C GLY A 23 13.70 16.55 -11.98
N ARG A 24 13.06 15.44 -11.61
CA ARG A 24 13.30 14.14 -12.26
C ARG A 24 12.09 13.70 -13.10
N GLY A 25 12.30 13.70 -14.45
CA GLY A 25 11.44 13.05 -15.45
C GLY A 25 10.03 13.66 -15.63
N GLY A 26 9.74 14.15 -16.81
CA GLY A 26 8.42 14.60 -17.22
C GLY A 26 8.45 15.67 -18.29
N ASN A 27 7.34 15.85 -19.02
CA ASN A 27 7.15 16.88 -20.02
C ASN A 27 7.49 18.28 -19.46
N LEU A 28 7.94 19.19 -20.35
CA LEU A 28 8.30 20.60 -20.03
C LEU A 28 7.24 21.30 -19.18
N VAL A 29 5.95 21.07 -19.45
CA VAL A 29 4.83 21.60 -18.66
C VAL A 29 4.91 21.17 -17.19
N LYS A 30 5.25 19.90 -16.90
CA LYS A 30 5.40 19.40 -15.52
C LYS A 30 6.61 20.01 -14.82
N LYS A 31 7.67 20.38 -15.55
CA LYS A 31 8.87 21.02 -14.98
C LYS A 31 8.60 22.46 -14.56
N ILE A 32 7.74 23.20 -15.28
CA ILE A 32 7.42 24.60 -14.99
C ILE A 32 6.28 24.70 -13.98
N VAL A 33 5.20 23.96 -14.16
CA VAL A 33 3.99 24.05 -13.34
C VAL A 33 4.21 23.47 -11.94
N LYS A 34 5.02 22.43 -11.82
CA LYS A 34 5.27 21.74 -10.54
C LYS A 34 5.93 22.61 -9.46
N PRO A 35 7.00 23.38 -9.74
CA PRO A 35 7.61 24.24 -8.74
C PRO A 35 6.70 25.39 -8.29
N ILE A 36 5.82 25.89 -9.18
CA ILE A 36 4.88 26.95 -8.85
C ILE A 36 3.73 26.43 -7.96
N LEU A 37 3.13 25.29 -8.35
CA LEU A 37 2.01 24.71 -7.59
C LEU A 37 2.41 24.06 -6.26
N LYS A 38 3.66 23.62 -6.12
CA LYS A 38 4.11 22.91 -4.95
C LYS A 38 4.02 23.72 -3.64
N PRO A 39 4.45 25.00 -3.57
CA PRO A 39 4.31 25.81 -2.36
C PRO A 39 2.83 26.04 -2.01
N PHE A 40 1.95 26.28 -2.97
CA PHE A 40 0.51 26.40 -2.76
C PHE A 40 -0.11 25.10 -2.25
N ALA A 41 0.29 23.96 -2.82
CA ALA A 41 -0.13 22.64 -2.35
C ALA A 41 0.35 22.37 -0.92
N HIS A 42 1.55 22.82 -0.54
CA HIS A 42 2.03 22.73 0.85
C HIS A 42 1.25 23.63 1.79
N LEU A 43 0.84 24.83 1.37
CA LEU A 43 0.05 25.75 2.16
C LEU A 43 -1.35 25.19 2.43
N ILE A 44 -2.01 24.65 1.40
CA ILE A 44 -3.38 24.14 1.49
C ILE A 44 -3.42 22.76 2.15
N TRP A 45 -2.52 21.86 1.74
CA TRP A 45 -2.54 20.45 2.15
C TRP A 45 -1.35 20.03 3.01
N GLY A 46 -0.59 20.84 3.62
CA GLY A 46 0.65 20.52 4.35
C GLY A 46 0.74 19.06 4.84
N LYS A 47 1.90 18.45 4.77
CA LYS A 47 2.11 17.00 5.08
C LYS A 47 1.42 16.56 6.38
N LYS A 48 1.58 17.32 7.44
CA LYS A 48 1.00 17.01 8.77
C LYS A 48 -0.53 16.94 8.73
N ARG A 49 -1.18 17.92 8.06
CA ARG A 49 -2.65 17.96 7.92
C ARG A 49 -3.17 16.80 7.08
N THR A 50 -2.50 16.49 5.98
CA THR A 50 -2.90 15.39 5.07
C THR A 50 -2.75 14.03 5.74
N VAL A 51 -1.64 13.80 6.47
CA VAL A 51 -1.43 12.58 7.26
C VAL A 51 -2.48 12.46 8.36
N LYS A 52 -2.77 13.54 9.09
CA LYS A 52 -3.84 13.54 10.12
C LYS A 52 -5.21 13.20 9.55
N LYS A 53 -5.56 13.73 8.36
CA LYS A 53 -6.80 13.37 7.67
C LYS A 53 -6.82 11.91 7.22
N LEU A 54 -5.69 11.41 6.71
CA LEU A 54 -5.56 10.00 6.32
C LEU A 54 -5.75 9.07 7.52
N ILE A 55 -5.07 9.36 8.64
CA ILE A 55 -5.22 8.58 9.89
C ILE A 55 -6.69 8.60 10.34
N ARG A 56 -7.32 9.79 10.38
CA ARG A 56 -8.75 9.90 10.75
C ARG A 56 -9.65 9.05 9.87
N LEU A 57 -9.38 8.97 8.57
CA LEU A 57 -10.15 8.11 7.65
C LEU A 57 -9.90 6.63 7.92
N CYS A 58 -8.66 6.24 8.23
CA CYS A 58 -8.32 4.86 8.55
C CYS A 58 -8.92 4.38 9.87
N THR A 59 -9.13 5.30 10.82
CA THR A 59 -9.67 5.02 12.16
C THR A 59 -11.13 5.48 12.34
N GLN A 60 -11.83 5.76 11.24
CA GLN A 60 -13.19 6.29 11.27
C GLN A 60 -14.20 5.29 11.82
N TYR A 61 -13.98 4.01 11.58
CA TYR A 61 -14.84 2.93 12.02
C TYR A 61 -14.14 2.11 13.09
N ASP A 62 -14.89 1.70 14.08
CA ASP A 62 -14.40 0.78 15.10
C ASP A 62 -14.07 -0.59 14.50
N PHE A 63 -12.92 -1.15 14.87
CA PHE A 63 -12.43 -2.41 14.35
C PHE A 63 -13.41 -3.56 14.59
N GLU A 64 -13.99 -3.62 15.80
CA GLU A 64 -14.90 -4.70 16.20
C GLU A 64 -16.23 -4.67 15.44
N SER A 65 -16.68 -3.49 15.00
CA SER A 65 -17.91 -3.33 14.24
C SER A 65 -17.76 -3.62 12.75
N CYS A 66 -16.52 -3.75 12.25
CA CYS A 66 -16.25 -3.92 10.84
C CYS A 66 -16.31 -5.39 10.41
N LYS A 67 -17.01 -5.68 9.31
CA LYS A 67 -17.00 -7.00 8.67
C LYS A 67 -15.67 -7.30 7.98
N TYR A 68 -15.00 -6.28 7.45
CA TYR A 68 -13.74 -6.39 6.72
C TYR A 68 -12.71 -5.41 7.26
N VAL A 69 -11.47 -5.84 7.30
CA VAL A 69 -10.29 -5.06 7.66
C VAL A 69 -9.24 -5.13 6.56
N GLY A 70 -8.27 -4.23 6.56
CA GLY A 70 -7.19 -4.27 5.56
C GLY A 70 -6.18 -3.15 5.69
N GLY A 71 -5.02 -3.31 5.09
CA GLY A 71 -3.91 -2.36 5.07
C GLY A 71 -4.11 -1.22 4.09
N ILE A 72 -5.10 -0.37 4.29
CA ILE A 72 -5.60 0.59 3.30
C ILE A 72 -4.62 1.75 3.03
N ALA A 73 -3.85 2.18 4.02
CA ALA A 73 -3.00 3.37 3.89
C ALA A 73 -1.71 3.14 3.10
N CYS A 74 -1.17 1.94 3.11
CA CYS A 74 0.14 1.61 2.54
C CYS A 74 0.13 0.43 1.56
N GLY A 75 -1.01 -0.19 1.33
CA GLY A 75 -1.15 -1.43 0.59
C GLY A 75 -1.43 -1.29 -0.91
N TYR A 76 -1.71 -2.43 -1.53
CA TYR A 76 -2.04 -2.58 -2.96
C TYR A 76 -3.50 -2.18 -3.28
N GLY A 77 -4.27 -1.86 -2.27
CA GLY A 77 -5.61 -1.34 -2.51
C GLY A 77 -6.73 -2.21 -1.95
N PRO A 78 -7.94 -2.20 -2.57
CA PRO A 78 -9.10 -2.93 -2.08
C PRO A 78 -8.91 -4.44 -2.03
N GLN A 79 -7.93 -4.96 -2.75
CA GLN A 79 -7.57 -6.38 -2.77
C GLN A 79 -6.99 -6.86 -1.43
N GLU A 80 -6.48 -5.93 -0.59
CA GLU A 80 -6.00 -6.26 0.76
C GLU A 80 -7.12 -6.35 1.80
N LYS A 81 -8.36 -6.31 1.37
CA LYS A 81 -9.52 -6.51 2.23
C LYS A 81 -9.58 -7.96 2.72
N MET A 82 -9.67 -8.12 4.04
CA MET A 82 -9.74 -9.43 4.71
C MET A 82 -10.99 -9.51 5.57
N PRO A 83 -11.67 -10.67 5.65
CA PRO A 83 -12.72 -10.89 6.64
C PRO A 83 -12.14 -10.76 8.05
N ARG A 84 -12.70 -9.84 8.87
CA ARG A 84 -12.17 -9.56 10.22
C ARG A 84 -12.16 -10.79 11.13
N GLU A 85 -13.25 -11.56 11.11
CA GLU A 85 -13.38 -12.74 11.97
C GLU A 85 -12.30 -13.79 11.72
N GLU A 86 -11.91 -13.97 10.46
CA GLU A 86 -10.84 -14.87 10.07
C GLU A 86 -9.46 -14.25 10.30
N TYR A 87 -9.34 -12.93 10.06
CA TYR A 87 -8.08 -12.20 10.27
C TYR A 87 -7.58 -12.31 11.71
N VAL A 88 -8.49 -12.21 12.69
CA VAL A 88 -8.13 -12.28 14.12
C VAL A 88 -7.92 -13.71 14.63
N LYS A 89 -8.29 -14.73 13.86
CA LYS A 89 -8.07 -16.15 14.20
C LYS A 89 -6.76 -16.63 13.60
N PRO A 90 -5.72 -16.88 14.40
CA PRO A 90 -4.46 -17.40 13.87
C PRO A 90 -4.62 -18.84 13.39
N MET A 91 -3.93 -19.16 12.29
CA MET A 91 -3.80 -20.55 11.80
C MET A 91 -2.33 -20.92 11.63
N LYS A 92 -2.03 -22.21 11.72
CA LYS A 92 -0.72 -22.73 11.40
C LYS A 92 -0.61 -22.95 9.89
N VAL A 93 0.48 -22.48 9.30
CA VAL A 93 0.82 -22.71 7.90
C VAL A 93 2.23 -23.26 7.79
N THR A 94 2.46 -24.14 6.83
CA THR A 94 3.82 -24.65 6.55
C THR A 94 4.41 -23.86 5.40
N PHE A 95 5.55 -23.23 5.64
CA PHE A 95 6.30 -22.51 4.63
C PHE A 95 7.79 -22.85 4.74
N GLY A 96 8.40 -23.30 3.63
CA GLY A 96 9.81 -23.69 3.61
C GLY A 96 10.16 -24.80 4.60
N GLY A 97 9.23 -25.75 4.86
CA GLY A 97 9.42 -26.84 5.81
C GLY A 97 9.30 -26.42 7.30
N ARG A 98 8.88 -25.19 7.58
CA ARG A 98 8.69 -24.67 8.95
C ARG A 98 7.21 -24.35 9.20
N GLU A 99 6.73 -24.63 10.41
CA GLU A 99 5.43 -24.16 10.87
C GLU A 99 5.51 -22.70 11.27
N LEU A 100 4.64 -21.87 10.70
CA LEU A 100 4.50 -20.45 11.01
C LEU A 100 3.06 -20.15 11.39
N ILE A 101 2.85 -19.05 12.10
CA ILE A 101 1.52 -18.55 12.43
C ILE A 101 1.13 -17.48 11.40
N ALA A 102 -0.03 -17.63 10.79
CA ALA A 102 -0.59 -16.70 9.83
C ALA A 102 -2.05 -16.35 10.19
N PRO A 103 -2.61 -15.25 9.66
CA PRO A 103 -4.05 -14.98 9.77
C PRO A 103 -4.89 -16.11 9.15
N GLY A 104 -6.04 -16.43 9.73
CA GLY A 104 -6.92 -17.49 9.23
C GLY A 104 -7.43 -17.25 7.79
N CYS A 105 -7.48 -16.01 7.35
CA CYS A 105 -7.87 -15.63 5.99
C CYS A 105 -6.69 -15.62 4.98
N THR A 106 -5.61 -16.35 5.25
CA THR A 106 -4.39 -16.32 4.40
C THR A 106 -4.69 -16.69 2.95
N ASP A 107 -5.44 -17.75 2.70
CA ASP A 107 -5.82 -18.16 1.36
C ASP A 107 -6.67 -17.11 0.63
N TYR A 108 -7.69 -16.58 1.31
CA TYR A 108 -8.50 -15.48 0.79
C TYR A 108 -7.65 -14.25 0.41
N TYR A 109 -6.71 -13.88 1.28
CA TYR A 109 -5.84 -12.73 1.08
C TYR A 109 -4.89 -12.93 -0.11
N LEU A 110 -4.23 -14.07 -0.19
CA LEU A 110 -3.30 -14.38 -1.27
C LEU A 110 -4.03 -14.51 -2.62
N THR A 111 -5.19 -15.16 -2.63
CA THR A 111 -6.03 -15.24 -3.84
C THR A 111 -6.52 -13.87 -4.30
N SER A 112 -6.90 -12.99 -3.38
CA SER A 112 -7.34 -11.63 -3.71
C SER A 112 -6.22 -10.76 -4.30
N LEU A 113 -4.96 -10.96 -3.89
CA LEU A 113 -3.80 -10.20 -4.37
C LEU A 113 -3.20 -10.76 -5.66
N TYR A 114 -3.08 -12.07 -5.75
CA TYR A 114 -2.26 -12.73 -6.77
C TYR A 114 -3.06 -13.69 -7.69
N GLY A 115 -4.36 -13.88 -7.42
CA GLY A 115 -5.16 -14.89 -8.11
C GLY A 115 -4.74 -16.30 -7.72
N ASP A 116 -4.39 -17.13 -8.69
CA ASP A 116 -3.86 -18.48 -8.44
C ASP A 116 -2.39 -18.40 -7.97
N TYR A 117 -2.19 -17.99 -6.71
CA TYR A 117 -0.87 -17.77 -6.13
C TYR A 117 -0.01 -19.02 -5.99
N MET A 118 -0.61 -20.22 -6.13
CA MET A 118 0.13 -21.49 -6.15
C MET A 118 0.86 -21.73 -7.46
N LYS A 119 0.47 -21.02 -8.53
CA LYS A 119 1.15 -21.07 -9.82
C LYS A 119 2.13 -19.90 -9.93
N PRO A 120 3.44 -20.15 -10.02
CA PRO A 120 4.41 -19.11 -10.30
C PRO A 120 4.09 -18.47 -11.67
N PRO A 121 4.27 -17.14 -11.81
CA PRO A 121 4.07 -16.48 -13.10
C PRO A 121 5.02 -17.06 -14.16
N PRO A 122 4.67 -16.96 -15.47
CA PRO A 122 5.55 -17.33 -16.57
C PRO A 122 6.94 -16.69 -16.41
N GLU A 123 7.97 -17.36 -16.89
CA GLU A 123 9.36 -16.88 -16.70
C GLU A 123 9.59 -15.48 -17.25
N GLU A 124 8.95 -15.15 -18.35
CA GLU A 124 8.98 -13.84 -19.00
C GLU A 124 8.40 -12.70 -18.13
N ASP A 125 7.46 -13.04 -17.23
CA ASP A 125 6.82 -12.08 -16.32
C ASP A 125 7.50 -11.96 -14.95
N ARG A 126 8.50 -12.84 -14.67
CA ARG A 126 9.25 -12.84 -13.41
C ARG A 126 10.23 -11.68 -13.38
N LYS A 127 9.79 -10.55 -12.85
CA LYS A 127 10.67 -9.38 -12.62
C LYS A 127 11.48 -9.59 -11.35
N ALA A 128 12.74 -9.93 -11.48
CA ALA A 128 13.66 -9.91 -10.36
C ALA A 128 13.92 -8.45 -9.93
N HIS A 129 13.74 -8.14 -8.65
CA HIS A 129 14.30 -6.94 -8.08
C HIS A 129 15.83 -7.13 -8.03
N ILE A 130 16.54 -6.50 -8.96
CA ILE A 130 18.00 -6.57 -8.98
C ILE A 130 18.50 -5.80 -7.76
N ILE A 131 18.87 -6.52 -6.72
CA ILE A 131 19.64 -5.99 -5.59
C ILE A 131 21.10 -6.05 -6.02
N LYS A 132 21.73 -4.89 -6.22
CA LYS A 132 23.17 -4.82 -6.41
C LYS A 132 23.82 -5.11 -5.05
N MET A 133 24.37 -6.29 -4.89
CA MET A 133 25.21 -6.63 -3.74
C MET A 133 26.66 -6.23 -4.06
N TYR A 134 27.27 -5.47 -3.18
CA TYR A 134 28.68 -5.14 -3.22
C TYR A 134 29.37 -5.92 -2.09
N GLN A 135 30.41 -6.66 -2.42
CA GLN A 135 31.31 -7.24 -1.42
C GLN A 135 32.23 -6.12 -0.93
N VAL A 136 32.21 -5.83 0.36
CA VAL A 136 33.14 -4.90 0.98
C VAL A 136 34.32 -5.77 1.40
N GLU A 137 35.49 -5.60 0.77
CA GLU A 137 36.76 -6.17 1.25
C GLU A 137 37.18 -5.40 2.50
N GLU A 138 37.47 -6.12 3.59
CA GLU A 138 38.03 -5.57 4.84
C GLU A 138 39.49 -5.16 4.67
#